data_46fa8c1e797aa5c150b6fb841474b5ba
#
_entry.id   46fa8c1e797aa5c150b6fb841474b5ba
#
_cell.length_a   1.000
_cell.length_b   1.000
_cell.length_c   1.000
_cell.angle_alpha   90.00
_cell.angle_beta   90.00
_cell.angle_gamma   90.00
#
_symmetry.space_group_name_H-M   'P 1'
#
loop_
_entity.id
_entity.type
_entity.pdbx_description
1 polymer ?
#
loop_
_entity_poly.entity_id
_entity_poly.type
_entity_poly.pdbx_seq_one_letter_code
_entity_poly.pdbx_strand_id
1 'polypeptide(L)' 'MRVCFKVFQSATRSWESLFSEASLFATEIGPDKMICISHSHEDYVGTVTVWYWSEEK' A
#
# COMPACT_ATOMS: atom_id res chain seq x y z
N MET A 1 -7.50 -7.63 -16.77
CA MET A 1 -7.02 -6.70 -15.75
C MET A 1 -7.94 -6.72 -14.54
N ARG A 2 -7.42 -6.74 -13.36
CA ARG A 2 -8.23 -6.81 -12.15
C ARG A 2 -7.71 -5.85 -11.09
N VAL A 3 -8.60 -5.42 -10.21
CA VAL A 3 -8.21 -4.58 -9.08
C VAL A 3 -7.59 -5.45 -8.00
N CYS A 4 -6.41 -5.07 -7.55
CA CYS A 4 -5.70 -5.77 -6.50
C CYS A 4 -5.35 -4.81 -5.38
N PHE A 5 -4.95 -5.35 -4.26
CA PHE A 5 -4.51 -4.53 -3.15
C PHE A 5 -3.34 -5.19 -2.44
N LYS A 6 -2.54 -4.35 -1.80
CA LYS A 6 -1.44 -4.79 -0.96
C LYS A 6 -1.52 -4.03 0.35
N VAL A 7 -1.48 -4.76 1.46
CA VAL A 7 -1.60 -4.18 2.79
C VAL A 7 -0.25 -4.21 3.49
N PHE A 8 0.15 -3.06 4.04
CA PHE A 8 1.35 -2.94 4.87
C PHE A 8 0.88 -2.56 6.26
N GLN A 9 1.21 -3.37 7.24
CA GLN A 9 0.70 -3.25 8.58
C GLN A 9 1.81 -3.44 9.60
N SER A 10 1.82 -2.62 10.65
CA SER A 10 2.77 -2.82 11.73
C SER A 10 2.30 -2.12 12.99
N ALA A 11 2.52 -2.77 14.13
CA ALA A 11 2.27 -2.19 15.44
C ALA A 11 3.53 -1.60 16.06
N THR A 12 4.70 -1.96 15.55
CA THR A 12 5.98 -1.58 16.14
C THR A 12 6.84 -0.68 15.27
N ARG A 13 6.56 -0.65 13.97
CA ARG A 13 7.34 0.17 13.05
C ARG A 13 6.77 1.58 13.00
N SER A 14 7.62 2.54 12.67
CA SER A 14 7.20 3.90 12.53
C SER A 14 6.35 4.08 11.27
N TRP A 15 5.53 5.13 11.24
CA TRP A 15 4.78 5.50 10.05
C TRP A 15 5.70 5.69 8.85
N GLU A 16 6.86 6.28 9.11
CA GLU A 16 7.84 6.53 8.06
C GLU A 16 8.27 5.23 7.37
N SER A 17 8.50 4.19 8.14
CA SER A 17 8.87 2.89 7.58
C SER A 17 7.75 2.29 6.75
N LEU A 18 6.51 2.38 7.23
CA LEU A 18 5.36 1.87 6.50
C LEU A 18 5.17 2.62 5.20
N PHE A 19 5.24 3.94 5.24
CA PHE A 19 5.08 4.75 4.03
C PHE A 19 6.22 4.52 3.04
N SER A 20 7.42 4.30 3.53
CA SER A 20 8.55 3.99 2.66
C SER A 20 8.34 2.69 1.90
N GLU A 21 7.87 1.66 2.58
CA GLU A 21 7.57 0.38 1.94
C GLU A 21 6.45 0.51 0.92
N ALA A 22 5.39 1.22 1.28
CA ALA A 22 4.27 1.44 0.38
C ALA A 22 4.71 2.26 -0.84
N SER A 23 5.56 3.24 -0.62
CA SER A 23 6.08 4.08 -1.68
C SER A 23 6.92 3.28 -2.68
N LEU A 24 7.76 2.39 -2.19
CA LEU A 24 8.56 1.52 -3.05
C LEU A 24 7.67 0.61 -3.88
N PHE A 25 6.67 0.05 -3.25
CA PHE A 25 5.73 -0.82 -3.95
C PHE A 25 4.97 -0.06 -5.04
N ALA A 26 4.48 1.13 -4.71
CA ALA A 26 3.76 1.97 -5.65
C ALA A 26 4.64 2.37 -6.83
N THR A 27 5.91 2.63 -6.56
CA THR A 27 6.87 2.98 -7.61
C THR A 27 7.07 1.82 -8.58
N GLU A 28 7.14 0.60 -8.06
CA GLU A 28 7.28 -0.59 -8.90
C GLU A 28 6.04 -0.83 -9.76
N ILE A 29 4.86 -0.54 -9.24
CA ILE A 29 3.63 -0.70 -9.98
C ILE A 29 3.55 0.32 -11.12
N GLY A 30 3.96 1.54 -10.84
CA GLY A 30 3.93 2.63 -11.80
C GLY A 30 2.62 3.41 -11.76
N PRO A 31 2.66 4.65 -12.24
CA PRO A 31 1.51 5.55 -12.13
C PRO A 31 0.29 5.13 -12.96
N ASP A 32 0.52 4.41 -14.03
CA ASP A 32 -0.57 3.99 -14.93
C ASP A 32 -1.46 2.91 -14.30
N LYS A 33 -0.91 2.15 -13.37
CA LYS A 33 -1.64 1.04 -12.78
C LYS A 33 -2.06 1.30 -11.35
N MET A 34 -1.61 2.37 -10.75
CA MET A 34 -1.97 2.68 -9.37
C MET A 34 -3.32 3.37 -9.31
N ILE A 35 -4.18 2.87 -8.44
CA ILE A 35 -5.51 3.45 -8.24
C ILE A 35 -5.48 4.48 -7.11
N CYS A 36 -5.11 4.03 -5.93
CA CYS A 36 -5.02 4.92 -4.77
C CYS A 36 -4.25 4.25 -3.65
N ILE A 37 -3.85 5.06 -2.68
CA ILE A 37 -3.23 4.61 -1.46
C ILE A 37 -4.05 5.17 -0.32
N SER A 38 -4.44 4.31 0.62
CA SER A 38 -5.15 4.74 1.80
C SER A 38 -4.41 4.29 3.05
N HIS A 39 -4.69 4.95 4.14
CA HIS A 39 -4.09 4.56 5.40
C HIS A 39 -5.11 4.66 6.51
N SER A 40 -4.90 3.87 7.55
CA SER A 40 -5.75 3.92 8.72
C SER A 40 -4.91 3.62 9.94
N HIS A 41 -5.42 4.02 11.07
CA HIS A 41 -4.75 3.78 12.34
C HIS A 41 -5.81 3.36 13.34
N GLU A 42 -5.63 2.20 13.92
CA GLU A 42 -6.56 1.66 14.89
C GLU A 42 -5.76 1.07 16.04
N ASP A 43 -6.05 1.55 17.24
CA ASP A 43 -5.29 1.22 18.44
C ASP A 43 -3.82 1.54 18.25
N TYR A 44 -2.96 0.55 18.20
CA TYR A 44 -1.52 0.75 18.03
C TYR A 44 -1.03 0.22 16.70
N VAL A 45 -1.94 -0.11 15.80
CA VAL A 45 -1.59 -0.69 14.52
C VAL A 45 -1.82 0.32 13.40
N GLY A 46 -0.75 0.62 12.67
CA GLY A 46 -0.85 1.43 11.47
C GLY A 46 -1.00 0.53 10.25
N THR A 47 -1.91 0.90 9.37
CA THR A 47 -2.18 0.14 8.16
C THR A 47 -2.15 1.05 6.95
N VAL A 48 -1.40 0.65 5.93
CA VAL A 48 -1.37 1.36 4.64
C VAL A 48 -1.77 0.35 3.56
N THR A 49 -2.75 0.71 2.77
CA THR A 49 -3.24 -0.16 1.69
C THR A 49 -3.02 0.52 0.35
N VAL A 50 -2.38 -0.19 -0.56
CA VAL A 50 -2.16 0.28 -1.94
C VAL A 50 -3.09 -0.50 -2.85
N TRP A 51 -3.94 0.22 -3.58
CA TRP A 51 -4.86 -0.37 -4.55
C TRP A 51 -4.32 -0.13 -5.94
N TYR A 52 -4.33 -1.17 -6.77
CA TYR A 52 -3.72 -1.07 -8.10
C TYR A 52 -4.37 -2.04 -9.09
N TRP A 53 -4.11 -1.80 -10.36
CA TRP A 53 -4.54 -2.69 -11.43
C TRP A 53 -3.46 -3.72 -11.69
N SER A 54 -3.86 -4.96 -11.84
CA SER A 54 -2.94 -6.04 -12.18
C SER A 54 -3.32 -6.61 -13.53
N GLU A 55 -2.33 -7.00 -14.30
CA GLU A 55 -2.55 -7.65 -15.58
C GLU A 55 -2.89 -9.12 -15.42
N GLU A 56 -2.77 -9.64 -14.24
CA GLU A 56 -3.13 -11.03 -13.97
C GLU A 56 -4.64 -11.23 -14.13
N LYS A 57 -4.99 -12.38 -14.56
CA LYS A 57 -6.38 -12.73 -14.79
C LYS A 57 -6.99 -13.46 -13.60
#